data_97be59cdb161a188d2a7d1f7e1a89d07
#
_entry.id   97be59cdb161a188d2a7d1f7e1a89d07
#
_cell.length_a   1.000
_cell.length_b   1.000
_cell.length_c   1.000
_cell.angle_alpha   90.00
_cell.angle_beta   90.00
_cell.angle_gamma   90.00
#
_symmetry.space_group_name_H-M   'P 1'
#
loop_
_entity.id
_entity.type
_entity.pdbx_description
1 polymer ?
#
loop_
_entity_poly.entity_id
_entity_poly.type
_entity_poly.pdbx_seq_one_letter_code
_entity_poly.pdbx_strand_id
1 'polypeptide(L)'
;MKKVRNLLLVLLAAVLCLLLLTGCGEKDVTVSVTLVNRSGREISSISITPSTSTEWDTEFVDGAFADGETISANLGTYKESEVPSAYNILVYNDENYILYDTSVDELDFAIQDGDYIIFLPPEGEVPIEIAHDYDLSDYDEADETAYAFEETEPTLSGDL
;
A
#
# COMPACT_ATOMS: atom_id res chain seq x y z
N MET A 1 65.34 -6.91 -10.63
CA MET A 1 64.27 -7.87 -10.26
C MET A 1 63.38 -7.39 -9.10
N LYS A 2 63.92 -6.80 -8.01
CA LYS A 2 63.08 -6.30 -6.87
C LYS A 2 62.06 -5.20 -7.25
N LYS A 3 62.43 -4.26 -8.13
CA LYS A 3 61.55 -3.15 -8.57
C LYS A 3 60.33 -3.65 -9.37
N VAL A 4 60.52 -4.65 -10.25
CA VAL A 4 59.44 -5.23 -11.06
C VAL A 4 58.45 -6.00 -10.18
N ARG A 5 58.96 -6.73 -9.18
CA ARG A 5 58.11 -7.46 -8.22
C ARG A 5 57.23 -6.52 -7.39
N ASN A 6 57.79 -5.38 -6.95
CA ASN A 6 57.03 -4.39 -6.17
C ASN A 6 55.96 -3.68 -7.05
N LEU A 7 56.30 -3.39 -8.32
CA LEU A 7 55.32 -2.83 -9.25
C LEU A 7 54.16 -3.79 -9.50
N LEU A 8 54.46 -5.09 -9.67
CA LEU A 8 53.44 -6.12 -9.89
C LEU A 8 52.49 -6.26 -8.66
N LEU A 9 53.07 -6.19 -7.43
CA LEU A 9 52.26 -6.25 -6.20
C LEU A 9 51.34 -5.04 -6.04
N VAL A 10 51.78 -3.83 -6.38
CA VAL A 10 50.97 -2.61 -6.34
C VAL A 10 49.85 -2.69 -7.37
N LEU A 11 50.15 -3.18 -8.58
CA LEU A 11 49.15 -3.34 -9.63
C LEU A 11 48.09 -4.39 -9.25
N LEU A 12 48.51 -5.50 -8.65
CA LEU A 12 47.61 -6.55 -8.16
C LEU A 12 46.71 -6.02 -7.02
N ALA A 13 47.26 -5.25 -6.09
CA ALA A 13 46.50 -4.62 -5.02
C ALA A 13 45.49 -3.60 -5.55
N ALA A 14 45.86 -2.80 -6.56
CA ALA A 14 44.96 -1.84 -7.19
C ALA A 14 43.80 -2.54 -7.92
N VAL A 15 44.07 -3.63 -8.64
CA VAL A 15 43.05 -4.44 -9.30
C VAL A 15 42.13 -5.09 -8.27
N LEU A 16 42.66 -5.61 -7.15
CA LEU A 16 41.87 -6.20 -6.08
C LEU A 16 40.97 -5.16 -5.40
N CYS A 17 41.44 -3.94 -5.17
CA CYS A 17 40.64 -2.84 -4.65
C CYS A 17 39.51 -2.44 -5.63
N LEU A 18 39.80 -2.38 -6.94
CA LEU A 18 38.78 -2.11 -7.95
C LEU A 18 37.71 -3.18 -8.00
N LEU A 19 38.04 -4.45 -7.84
CA LEU A 19 37.09 -5.57 -7.80
C LEU A 19 36.21 -5.53 -6.53
N LEU A 20 36.73 -5.03 -5.42
CA LEU A 20 35.93 -4.87 -4.18
C LEU A 20 34.96 -3.68 -4.26
N LEU A 21 35.26 -2.66 -5.09
CA LEU A 21 34.38 -1.51 -5.29
C LEU A 21 33.21 -1.79 -6.28
N THR A 22 33.31 -2.80 -7.12
CA THR A 22 32.28 -3.15 -8.09
C THR A 22 31.21 -4.14 -7.53
N GLY A 23 31.38 -4.62 -6.29
CA GLY A 23 30.55 -5.65 -5.68
C GLY A 23 29.38 -5.15 -4.83
N CYS A 24 29.21 -3.84 -4.65
CA CYS A 24 28.13 -3.27 -3.84
C CYS A 24 27.08 -2.63 -4.75
N GLY A 25 26.47 -3.40 -5.65
CA GLY A 25 25.23 -3.03 -6.31
C GLY A 25 24.10 -3.17 -5.30
N GLU A 26 23.47 -2.06 -4.95
CA GLU A 26 22.29 -2.07 -4.11
C GLU A 26 21.17 -2.88 -4.79
N LYS A 27 20.49 -3.73 -4.01
CA LYS A 27 19.46 -4.64 -4.52
C LYS A 27 18.20 -3.84 -4.84
N ASP A 28 17.56 -4.17 -5.96
CA ASP A 28 16.21 -3.68 -6.26
C ASP A 28 15.18 -4.47 -5.41
N VAL A 29 14.27 -3.74 -4.80
CA VAL A 29 13.15 -4.25 -4.00
C VAL A 29 11.86 -3.78 -4.64
N THR A 30 10.99 -4.71 -4.97
CA THR A 30 9.63 -4.40 -5.44
C THR A 30 8.68 -4.51 -4.26
N VAL A 31 7.81 -3.53 -4.09
CA VAL A 31 6.77 -3.53 -3.07
C VAL A 31 5.45 -3.82 -3.76
N SER A 32 4.90 -5.00 -3.54
CA SER A 32 3.61 -5.45 -4.06
C SER A 32 2.66 -5.73 -2.91
N VAL A 33 1.40 -5.35 -3.05
CA VAL A 33 0.38 -5.50 -2.02
C VAL A 33 -0.88 -6.12 -2.60
N THR A 34 -1.76 -6.59 -1.73
CA THR A 34 -3.12 -7.00 -2.09
C THR A 34 -4.10 -5.98 -1.51
N LEU A 35 -4.88 -5.34 -2.37
CA LEU A 35 -5.98 -4.45 -1.98
C LEU A 35 -7.24 -5.30 -1.77
N VAL A 36 -7.95 -5.06 -0.67
CA VAL A 36 -9.17 -5.79 -0.29
C VAL A 36 -10.27 -4.76 -0.02
N ASN A 37 -11.35 -4.80 -0.79
CA ASN A 37 -12.49 -3.93 -0.52
C ASN A 37 -13.48 -4.63 0.44
N ARG A 38 -13.64 -4.08 1.61
CA ARG A 38 -14.61 -4.45 2.65
C ARG A 38 -15.37 -3.21 3.15
N SER A 39 -15.44 -2.18 2.31
CA SER A 39 -16.04 -0.89 2.69
C SER A 39 -17.57 -0.89 2.65
N GLY A 40 -18.20 -1.95 2.17
CA GLY A 40 -19.64 -2.00 1.88
C GLY A 40 -20.04 -1.15 0.67
N ARG A 41 -19.08 -0.65 -0.11
CA ARG A 41 -19.30 0.27 -1.23
C ARG A 41 -18.39 -0.09 -2.42
N GLU A 42 -18.79 0.35 -3.61
CA GLU A 42 -17.93 0.31 -4.77
C GLU A 42 -16.88 1.43 -4.69
N ILE A 43 -15.64 1.07 -4.94
CA ILE A 43 -14.51 1.98 -5.04
C ILE A 43 -14.19 2.17 -6.52
N SER A 44 -14.08 3.41 -6.98
CA SER A 44 -13.78 3.72 -8.40
C SER A 44 -12.32 4.04 -8.64
N SER A 45 -11.61 4.55 -7.61
CA SER A 45 -10.20 4.93 -7.74
C SER A 45 -9.47 4.76 -6.41
N ILE A 46 -8.26 4.21 -6.48
CA ILE A 46 -7.33 4.11 -5.36
C ILE A 46 -5.98 4.61 -5.83
N SER A 47 -5.46 5.61 -5.14
CA SER A 47 -4.09 6.10 -5.32
C SER A 47 -3.29 5.86 -4.05
N ILE A 48 -2.07 5.32 -4.18
CA ILE A 48 -1.14 5.08 -3.07
C ILE A 48 0.20 5.69 -3.47
N THR A 49 0.72 6.58 -2.63
CA THR A 49 1.98 7.26 -2.91
C THR A 49 2.88 7.27 -1.68
N PRO A 50 4.22 7.28 -1.82
CA PRO A 50 5.11 7.52 -0.69
C PRO A 50 4.71 8.80 0.07
N SER A 51 4.70 8.75 1.40
CA SER A 51 4.29 9.90 2.24
C SER A 51 5.15 11.14 2.03
N THR A 52 6.34 10.97 1.46
CA THR A 52 7.24 12.07 1.06
C THR A 52 6.89 12.70 -0.28
N SER A 53 5.98 12.10 -1.07
CA SER A 53 5.51 12.64 -2.34
C SER A 53 4.34 13.61 -2.11
N THR A 54 4.25 14.61 -2.97
CA THR A 54 3.10 15.54 -3.04
C THR A 54 2.21 15.26 -4.25
N GLU A 55 2.53 14.23 -5.02
CA GLU A 55 1.84 13.89 -6.27
C GLU A 55 1.16 12.54 -6.14
N TRP A 56 -0.05 12.42 -6.69
CA TRP A 56 -0.87 11.20 -6.74
C TRP A 56 -0.79 10.59 -8.14
N ASP A 57 0.41 10.12 -8.52
CA ASP A 57 0.71 9.76 -9.91
C ASP A 57 0.23 8.37 -10.32
N THR A 58 -0.10 7.49 -9.38
CA THR A 58 -0.43 6.11 -9.67
C THR A 58 -1.81 5.75 -9.16
N GLU A 59 -2.68 5.41 -10.10
CA GLU A 59 -4.00 4.86 -9.85
C GLU A 59 -3.96 3.34 -10.02
N PHE A 60 -4.43 2.61 -9.02
CA PHE A 60 -4.37 1.14 -8.98
C PHE A 60 -5.69 0.46 -9.34
N VAL A 61 -6.77 1.22 -9.45
CA VAL A 61 -8.09 0.75 -9.85
C VAL A 61 -8.51 1.50 -11.10
N ASP A 62 -8.81 0.77 -12.17
CA ASP A 62 -9.37 1.31 -13.40
C ASP A 62 -10.77 0.68 -13.59
N GLY A 63 -11.77 1.34 -13.07
CA GLY A 63 -13.15 0.88 -13.07
C GLY A 63 -13.70 0.51 -11.69
N ALA A 64 -14.71 -0.35 -11.66
CA ALA A 64 -15.37 -0.74 -10.43
C ALA A 64 -14.55 -1.77 -9.66
N PHE A 65 -14.28 -1.47 -8.39
CA PHE A 65 -13.74 -2.39 -7.41
C PHE A 65 -14.83 -2.64 -6.37
N ALA A 66 -15.58 -3.70 -6.59
CA ALA A 66 -16.78 -4.00 -5.80
C ALA A 66 -16.42 -4.44 -4.37
N ASP A 67 -17.38 -4.26 -3.45
CA ASP A 67 -17.24 -4.81 -2.10
C ASP A 67 -17.04 -6.33 -2.15
N GLY A 68 -16.12 -6.84 -1.35
CA GLY A 68 -15.72 -8.25 -1.36
C GLY A 68 -14.60 -8.60 -2.34
N GLU A 69 -14.25 -7.74 -3.28
CA GLU A 69 -13.20 -8.02 -4.26
C GLU A 69 -11.79 -7.80 -3.71
N THR A 70 -10.82 -8.44 -4.38
CA THR A 70 -9.39 -8.29 -4.12
C THR A 70 -8.62 -8.08 -5.41
N ILE A 71 -7.63 -7.20 -5.39
CA ILE A 71 -6.72 -6.95 -6.51
C ILE A 71 -5.28 -6.85 -6.03
N SER A 72 -4.33 -7.27 -6.86
CA SER A 72 -2.90 -7.08 -6.59
C SER A 72 -2.43 -5.75 -7.18
N ALA A 73 -1.67 -4.98 -6.40
CA ALA A 73 -1.09 -3.72 -6.79
C ALA A 73 0.43 -3.73 -6.59
N ASN A 74 1.17 -3.13 -7.54
CA ASN A 74 2.62 -2.95 -7.43
C ASN A 74 2.88 -1.47 -7.14
N LEU A 75 3.31 -1.15 -5.90
CA LEU A 75 3.55 0.21 -5.45
C LEU A 75 4.85 0.80 -6.00
N GLY A 76 5.74 -0.03 -6.54
CA GLY A 76 6.98 0.41 -7.17
C GLY A 76 8.15 -0.53 -6.94
N THR A 77 9.23 -0.25 -7.68
CA THR A 77 10.53 -0.92 -7.50
C THR A 77 11.55 0.13 -7.11
N TYR A 78 12.19 -0.06 -5.99
CA TYR A 78 13.09 0.88 -5.33
C TYR A 78 14.46 0.24 -5.11
N LYS A 79 15.49 1.05 -4.90
CA LYS A 79 16.72 0.54 -4.24
C LYS A 79 16.41 0.24 -2.78
N GLU A 80 17.08 -0.75 -2.20
CA GLU A 80 16.82 -1.19 -0.81
C GLU A 80 16.86 -0.04 0.20
N SER A 81 17.75 0.93 0.04
CA SER A 81 17.85 2.14 0.88
C SER A 81 16.81 3.22 0.55
N GLU A 82 16.11 3.11 -0.59
CA GLU A 82 15.15 4.09 -1.08
C GLU A 82 13.69 3.61 -0.91
N VAL A 83 13.48 2.42 -0.36
CA VAL A 83 12.12 1.92 -0.08
C VAL A 83 11.41 2.90 0.85
N PRO A 84 10.23 3.42 0.47
CA PRO A 84 9.48 4.34 1.32
C PRO A 84 9.18 3.72 2.68
N SER A 85 9.35 4.49 3.75
CA SER A 85 9.03 4.05 5.11
C SER A 85 7.54 4.10 5.41
N ALA A 86 6.80 4.91 4.65
CA ALA A 86 5.36 5.09 4.82
C ALA A 86 4.71 5.58 3.52
N TYR A 87 3.39 5.37 3.42
CA TYR A 87 2.58 5.71 2.26
C TYR A 87 1.30 6.44 2.68
N ASN A 88 0.84 7.32 1.80
CA ASN A 88 -0.48 7.94 1.84
C ASN A 88 -1.43 7.22 0.90
N ILE A 89 -2.71 7.17 1.24
CA ILE A 89 -3.76 6.48 0.49
C ILE A 89 -4.92 7.45 0.25
N LEU A 90 -5.35 7.55 -1.01
CA LEU A 90 -6.49 8.35 -1.44
C LEU A 90 -7.47 7.44 -2.18
N VAL A 91 -8.74 7.43 -1.77
CA VAL A 91 -9.78 6.55 -2.31
C VAL A 91 -11.02 7.35 -2.67
N TYR A 92 -11.56 7.10 -3.86
CA TYR A 92 -12.82 7.66 -4.33
C TYR A 92 -13.87 6.56 -4.56
N ASN A 93 -15.13 6.90 -4.33
CA ASN A 93 -16.25 6.06 -4.76
C ASN A 93 -16.66 6.36 -6.22
N ASP A 94 -17.67 5.62 -6.72
CA ASP A 94 -18.24 5.74 -8.06
C ASP A 94 -18.86 7.13 -8.36
N GLU A 95 -19.23 7.89 -7.32
CA GLU A 95 -19.75 9.26 -7.44
C GLU A 95 -18.67 10.34 -7.36
N ASN A 96 -17.37 9.95 -7.37
CA ASN A 96 -16.20 10.81 -7.17
C ASN A 96 -16.15 11.53 -5.81
N TYR A 97 -16.77 10.97 -4.78
CA TYR A 97 -16.56 11.43 -3.41
C TYR A 97 -15.33 10.75 -2.82
N ILE A 98 -14.55 11.52 -2.07
CA ILE A 98 -13.42 10.99 -1.30
C ILE A 98 -14.00 10.15 -0.16
N LEU A 99 -13.65 8.86 -0.16
CA LEU A 99 -13.91 7.96 0.96
C LEU A 99 -12.83 8.06 2.02
N TYR A 100 -11.55 8.08 1.58
CA TYR A 100 -10.39 8.17 2.46
C TYR A 100 -9.34 9.08 1.83
N ASP A 101 -8.75 9.96 2.65
CA ASP A 101 -7.60 10.78 2.30
C ASP A 101 -6.66 10.85 3.52
N THR A 102 -5.70 9.95 3.57
CA THR A 102 -4.80 9.83 4.72
C THR A 102 -3.78 10.95 4.80
N SER A 103 -3.55 11.67 3.70
CA SER A 103 -2.63 12.81 3.68
C SER A 103 -3.16 14.03 4.45
N VAL A 104 -4.49 14.17 4.54
CA VAL A 104 -5.14 15.24 5.29
C VAL A 104 -5.17 14.95 6.79
N ASP A 105 -5.31 13.68 7.14
CA ASP A 105 -5.39 13.23 8.53
C ASP A 105 -4.01 12.99 9.16
N GLU A 106 -2.92 13.24 8.42
CA GLU A 106 -1.54 12.95 8.82
C GLU A 106 -1.35 11.47 9.21
N LEU A 107 -2.09 10.57 8.55
CA LEU A 107 -2.03 9.12 8.77
C LEU A 107 -1.11 8.49 7.73
N ASP A 108 0.09 8.17 8.14
CA ASP A 108 1.06 7.45 7.32
C ASP A 108 1.03 5.95 7.62
N PHE A 109 0.94 5.12 6.58
CA PHE A 109 0.95 3.67 6.72
C PHE A 109 2.31 3.07 6.36
N ALA A 110 2.89 2.33 7.29
CA ALA A 110 4.05 1.49 7.01
C ALA A 110 3.59 0.25 6.23
N ILE A 111 3.89 0.22 4.93
CA ILE A 111 3.50 -0.86 4.02
C ILE A 111 4.74 -1.60 3.56
N GLN A 112 4.68 -2.94 3.55
CA GLN A 112 5.76 -3.83 3.13
C GLN A 112 5.32 -4.70 1.96
N ASP A 113 6.29 -5.30 1.28
CA ASP A 113 6.01 -6.27 0.23
C ASP A 113 5.23 -7.47 0.78
N GLY A 114 4.13 -7.81 0.13
CA GLY A 114 3.22 -8.88 0.52
C GLY A 114 2.09 -8.48 1.47
N ASP A 115 2.00 -7.21 1.88
CA ASP A 115 0.93 -6.75 2.76
C ASP A 115 -0.44 -6.73 2.09
N TYR A 116 -1.47 -6.80 2.92
CA TYR A 116 -2.86 -6.54 2.56
C TYR A 116 -3.26 -5.15 3.03
N ILE A 117 -3.91 -4.39 2.16
CA ILE A 117 -4.53 -3.10 2.47
C ILE A 117 -6.03 -3.30 2.40
N ILE A 118 -6.69 -3.25 3.55
CA ILE A 118 -8.11 -3.57 3.70
C ILE A 118 -8.87 -2.26 3.91
N PHE A 119 -9.78 -1.97 2.99
CA PHE A 119 -10.68 -0.82 3.07
C PHE A 119 -11.94 -1.25 3.83
N LEU A 120 -12.20 -0.62 4.97
CA LEU A 120 -13.32 -0.88 5.86
C LEU A 120 -14.38 0.23 5.70
N PRO A 121 -15.60 0.08 6.26
CA PRO A 121 -16.60 1.13 6.19
C PRO A 121 -16.07 2.47 6.71
N PRO A 122 -16.28 3.59 5.95
CA PRO A 122 -15.71 4.90 6.29
C PRO A 122 -16.29 5.50 7.59
N GLU A 123 -17.41 4.98 8.07
CA GLU A 123 -18.03 5.37 9.33
C GLU A 123 -17.36 4.72 10.56
N GLY A 124 -16.43 3.78 10.34
CA GLY A 124 -15.67 3.09 11.40
C GLY A 124 -14.56 3.95 12.01
N GLU A 125 -14.06 3.54 13.18
CA GLU A 125 -12.92 4.21 13.84
C GLU A 125 -11.61 4.06 13.05
N VAL A 126 -11.47 2.94 12.31
CA VAL A 126 -10.28 2.63 11.51
C VAL A 126 -10.75 2.25 10.10
N PRO A 127 -10.76 3.20 9.17
CA PRO A 127 -11.30 2.96 7.82
C PRO A 127 -10.34 2.17 6.92
N ILE A 128 -9.05 2.08 7.27
CA ILE A 128 -8.03 1.33 6.52
C ILE A 128 -7.20 0.51 7.49
N GLU A 129 -7.06 -0.78 7.22
CA GLU A 129 -6.22 -1.70 7.97
C GLU A 129 -5.08 -2.23 7.10
N ILE A 130 -3.87 -2.32 7.66
CA ILE A 130 -2.72 -2.97 7.04
C ILE A 130 -2.45 -4.27 7.77
N ALA A 131 -2.51 -5.39 7.06
CA ALA A 131 -2.26 -6.71 7.62
C ALA A 131 -1.08 -7.39 6.91
N HIS A 132 -0.14 -7.93 7.68
CA HIS A 132 1.02 -8.65 7.15
C HIS A 132 0.69 -10.11 6.80
N ASP A 133 -0.20 -10.73 7.57
CA ASP A 133 -0.72 -12.08 7.35
C ASP A 133 -2.24 -12.01 7.40
N TYR A 134 -2.90 -12.10 6.25
CA TYR A 134 -4.35 -12.01 6.14
C TYR A 134 -4.93 -13.29 5.54
N ASP A 135 -5.82 -13.96 6.28
CA ASP A 135 -6.56 -15.10 5.77
C ASP A 135 -7.90 -14.61 5.22
N LEU A 136 -8.03 -14.64 3.89
CA LEU A 136 -9.26 -14.25 3.19
C LEU A 136 -10.47 -15.10 3.60
N SER A 137 -10.24 -16.32 4.12
CA SER A 137 -11.33 -17.23 4.52
C SER A 137 -11.99 -16.85 5.85
N ASP A 138 -11.34 -16.08 6.69
CA ASP A 138 -11.88 -15.69 8.00
C ASP A 138 -12.99 -14.63 7.90
N TYR A 139 -13.13 -13.97 6.74
CA TYR A 139 -14.10 -12.89 6.54
C TYR A 139 -15.41 -13.32 5.83
N ASP A 140 -15.45 -14.50 5.22
CA ASP A 140 -16.62 -14.93 4.42
C ASP A 140 -17.84 -15.33 5.25
N GLU A 141 -17.76 -15.48 6.58
CA GLU A 141 -18.88 -15.96 7.40
C GLU A 141 -19.36 -15.00 8.52
N ALA A 142 -18.65 -13.93 8.83
CA ALA A 142 -18.89 -13.25 10.10
C ALA A 142 -19.84 -12.04 10.06
N ASP A 143 -20.13 -11.39 8.93
CA ASP A 143 -20.70 -10.04 9.02
C ASP A 143 -21.83 -9.62 8.09
N GLU A 144 -22.53 -10.52 7.42
CA GLU A 144 -23.82 -10.15 6.79
C GLU A 144 -24.90 -9.70 7.82
N THR A 145 -24.66 -9.91 9.12
CA THR A 145 -25.64 -9.59 10.17
C THR A 145 -25.33 -8.33 10.98
N ALA A 146 -24.13 -7.78 10.91
CA ALA A 146 -23.74 -6.63 11.74
C ALA A 146 -24.20 -5.27 11.20
N TYR A 147 -24.47 -5.16 9.91
CA TYR A 147 -24.87 -3.90 9.27
C TYR A 147 -26.29 -3.92 8.69
N ALA A 148 -27.18 -4.75 9.23
CA ALA A 148 -28.61 -4.56 8.99
C ALA A 148 -29.03 -3.24 9.64
N PHE A 149 -29.00 -2.16 8.86
CA PHE A 149 -29.61 -0.89 9.21
C PHE A 149 -31.06 -1.18 9.60
N GLU A 150 -31.39 -1.05 10.89
CA GLU A 150 -32.76 -0.95 11.31
C GLU A 150 -33.34 0.34 10.72
N GLU A 151 -34.00 0.21 9.58
CA GLU A 151 -34.87 1.24 9.04
C GLU A 151 -36.00 1.47 10.06
N THR A 152 -35.72 2.32 11.05
CA THR A 152 -36.78 2.86 11.92
C THR A 152 -37.60 3.83 11.10
N GLU A 153 -38.70 3.33 10.51
CA GLU A 153 -39.72 4.21 9.93
C GLU A 153 -40.15 5.22 11.00
N PRO A 154 -40.14 6.53 10.68
CA PRO A 154 -40.70 7.51 11.59
C PRO A 154 -42.22 7.30 11.63
N THR A 155 -42.73 6.75 12.73
CA THR A 155 -44.16 6.74 13.03
C THR A 155 -44.63 8.17 13.14
N LEU A 156 -45.22 8.69 12.07
CA LEU A 156 -46.04 9.90 12.09
C LEU A 156 -47.29 9.59 12.90
N SER A 157 -47.23 9.80 14.21
CA SER A 157 -48.40 9.90 15.05
C SER A 157 -49.06 11.25 14.76
N GLY A 158 -49.99 11.24 13.83
CA GLY A 158 -50.93 12.35 13.65
C GLY A 158 -52.06 12.20 14.64
N ASP A 159 -52.10 13.04 15.65
CA ASP A 159 -53.28 13.33 16.39
C ASP A 159 -53.81 14.71 16.00
N LEU A 160 -55.04 14.69 15.49
CA LEU A 160 -55.90 15.84 15.23
C LEU A 160 -56.48 16.42 16.54
#